data_54ae8ee55114759f5eb02e97fe69ac89
#
_entry.id   54ae8ee55114759f5eb02e97fe69ac89
#
_cell.length_a   1.000
_cell.length_b   1.000
_cell.length_c   1.000
_cell.angle_alpha   90.00
_cell.angle_beta   90.00
_cell.angle_gamma   90.00
#
_symmetry.space_group_name_H-M   'P 1'
#
loop_
_entity.id
_entity.type
_entity.pdbx_description
1 polymer ?
#
loop_
_entity_poly.entity_id
_entity_poly.type
_entity_poly.pdbx_seq_one_letter_code
_entity_poly.pdbx_strand_id
1 'polypeptide(L)'
;MKWIKKGFIYNCDHSSEWAVSGAMIPTPIHFDQSTVRVFLTFLDCSGIGRPGFVDLNKANLFDIKNISKIPIFDIGKPGSFDENGVLTCSVTKVENYYYFYYAGFELGTKIRYRLLSGLAITNDKFILKKKYNVPVLERSDEELYFRGGPFCIFENGIFKMWYVAGSSWININKKQMPIYEIKYMESTDGVNWPNKGVTCIQIENSNEHGFGRPFVVSNDKNYKMYYSIRI
;
A
#
# COMPACT_ATOMS: atom_id res chain seq x y z
N MET A 1 19.04 6.09 15.13
CA MET A 1 18.79 7.06 14.04
C MET A 1 17.89 8.16 14.60
N LYS A 2 18.21 9.45 14.35
CA LYS A 2 17.35 10.57 14.80
C LYS A 2 16.53 11.08 13.62
N TRP A 3 15.21 11.12 13.75
CA TRP A 3 14.32 11.71 12.76
C TRP A 3 14.29 13.23 12.89
N ILE A 4 14.43 13.94 11.76
CA ILE A 4 14.29 15.39 11.70
C ILE A 4 13.09 15.70 10.81
N LYS A 5 12.03 16.25 11.39
CA LYS A 5 10.85 16.74 10.66
C LYS A 5 11.25 17.96 9.84
N LYS A 6 11.06 17.92 8.53
CA LYS A 6 11.42 19.01 7.60
C LYS A 6 10.29 19.98 7.31
N GLY A 7 9.06 19.58 7.60
CA GLY A 7 7.87 20.39 7.38
C GLY A 7 6.76 19.63 6.70
N PHE A 8 5.68 20.32 6.44
CA PHE A 8 4.48 19.82 5.79
C PHE A 8 4.61 20.03 4.27
N ILE A 9 4.35 19.01 3.48
CA ILE A 9 4.53 19.03 2.02
C ILE A 9 3.20 19.29 1.31
N TYR A 10 2.17 18.51 1.63
CA TYR A 10 0.90 18.55 0.90
C TYR A 10 -0.29 18.18 1.79
N ASN A 11 -1.40 18.87 1.58
CA ASN A 11 -2.72 18.52 2.09
C ASN A 11 -3.72 18.46 0.93
N CYS A 12 -4.72 17.60 1.02
CA CYS A 12 -5.80 17.57 0.04
C CYS A 12 -6.55 18.93 0.09
N ASP A 13 -6.77 19.53 -1.07
CA ASP A 13 -7.37 20.86 -1.23
C ASP A 13 -8.90 20.83 -1.40
N HIS A 14 -9.52 19.64 -1.27
CA HIS A 14 -10.96 19.41 -1.44
C HIS A 14 -11.49 19.81 -2.84
N SER A 15 -10.64 19.82 -3.86
CA SER A 15 -10.95 20.37 -5.18
C SER A 15 -11.79 19.47 -6.08
N SER A 16 -12.04 18.21 -5.69
CA SER A 16 -12.78 17.25 -6.50
C SER A 16 -13.59 16.24 -5.67
N GLU A 17 -14.69 15.73 -6.22
CA GLU A 17 -15.58 14.79 -5.51
C GLU A 17 -14.90 13.47 -5.09
N TRP A 18 -13.91 13.01 -5.85
CA TRP A 18 -13.17 11.78 -5.53
C TRP A 18 -12.01 12.01 -4.55
N ALA A 19 -11.64 13.26 -4.30
CA ALA A 19 -10.52 13.67 -3.46
C ALA A 19 -10.95 14.82 -2.55
N VAL A 20 -11.87 14.55 -1.64
CA VAL A 20 -12.38 15.51 -0.65
C VAL A 20 -11.43 15.62 0.54
N SER A 21 -10.73 14.55 0.86
CA SER A 21 -9.82 14.51 2.00
C SER A 21 -8.74 13.44 1.82
N GLY A 22 -7.87 13.32 2.83
CA GLY A 22 -6.78 12.36 2.81
C GLY A 22 -5.60 12.88 2.02
N ALA A 23 -4.55 12.20 2.04
CA ALA A 23 -3.30 12.14 1.30
C ALA A 23 -2.51 11.01 1.95
N MET A 24 -3.16 9.83 1.98
CA MET A 24 -2.69 8.71 2.80
C MET A 24 -1.69 7.85 2.04
N ILE A 25 -0.88 7.14 2.81
CA ILE A 25 0.05 6.12 2.31
C ILE A 25 0.97 6.68 1.21
N PRO A 26 1.75 7.77 1.45
CA PRO A 26 2.65 8.30 0.44
C PRO A 26 3.67 7.26 -0.03
N THR A 27 3.68 7.00 -1.33
CA THR A 27 4.52 6.02 -1.99
C THR A 27 5.33 6.72 -3.09
N PRO A 28 6.55 7.19 -2.78
CA PRO A 28 7.35 7.95 -3.73
C PRO A 28 8.07 7.06 -4.73
N ILE A 29 8.18 7.56 -5.96
CA ILE A 29 9.08 7.01 -6.99
C ILE A 29 9.89 8.13 -7.64
N HIS A 30 11.05 7.80 -8.17
CA HIS A 30 11.73 8.67 -9.12
C HIS A 30 11.00 8.61 -10.46
N PHE A 31 10.29 9.69 -10.82
CA PHE A 31 9.50 9.73 -12.05
C PHE A 31 10.35 10.11 -13.25
N ASP A 32 11.11 11.20 -13.12
CA ASP A 32 12.08 11.67 -14.10
C ASP A 32 13.29 12.34 -13.42
N GLN A 33 14.16 12.99 -14.19
CA GLN A 33 15.36 13.63 -13.66
C GLN A 33 15.06 14.78 -12.67
N SER A 34 13.92 15.45 -12.82
CA SER A 34 13.53 16.65 -12.06
C SER A 34 12.34 16.43 -11.13
N THR A 35 11.69 15.26 -11.16
CA THR A 35 10.40 15.02 -10.51
C THR A 35 10.43 13.76 -9.63
N VAL A 36 9.96 13.92 -8.41
CA VAL A 36 9.55 12.80 -7.54
C VAL A 36 8.03 12.72 -7.58
N ARG A 37 7.47 11.64 -8.10
CA ARG A 37 6.03 11.36 -8.02
C ARG A 37 5.72 10.63 -6.74
N VAL A 38 4.79 11.17 -5.96
CA VAL A 38 4.30 10.53 -4.73
C VAL A 38 2.88 10.07 -4.98
N PHE A 39 2.69 8.75 -5.05
CA PHE A 39 1.34 8.19 -5.09
C PHE A 39 0.72 8.27 -3.72
N LEU A 40 -0.56 8.57 -3.69
CA LEU A 40 -1.34 8.81 -2.48
C LEU A 40 -2.71 8.16 -2.64
N THR A 41 -3.36 7.89 -1.54
CA THR A 41 -4.78 7.57 -1.52
C THR A 41 -5.56 8.77 -1.02
N PHE A 42 -6.46 9.24 -1.86
CA PHE A 42 -7.44 10.28 -1.54
C PHE A 42 -8.76 9.65 -1.14
N LEU A 43 -9.52 10.33 -0.30
CA LEU A 43 -10.84 9.89 0.15
C LEU A 43 -11.92 10.77 -0.46
N ASP A 44 -12.98 10.15 -0.96
CA ASP A 44 -14.22 10.83 -1.34
C ASP A 44 -15.06 11.23 -0.11
N CYS A 45 -16.23 11.84 -0.33
CA CYS A 45 -17.14 12.27 0.73
C CYS A 45 -17.67 11.11 1.60
N SER A 46 -17.65 9.89 1.10
CA SER A 46 -18.02 8.67 1.82
C SER A 46 -16.84 8.02 2.55
N GLY A 47 -15.64 8.58 2.44
CA GLY A 47 -14.42 8.01 2.99
C GLY A 47 -13.84 6.84 2.19
N ILE A 48 -14.28 6.66 0.95
CA ILE A 48 -13.79 5.60 0.06
C ILE A 48 -12.51 6.06 -0.63
N GLY A 49 -11.46 5.28 -0.47
CA GLY A 49 -10.12 5.59 -0.97
C GLY A 49 -9.92 5.27 -2.45
N ARG A 50 -9.27 6.18 -3.19
CA ARG A 50 -8.83 5.98 -4.57
C ARG A 50 -7.41 6.48 -4.77
N PRO A 51 -6.62 5.83 -5.65
CA PRO A 51 -5.23 6.21 -5.88
C PRO A 51 -5.11 7.43 -6.79
N GLY A 52 -4.27 8.37 -6.38
CA GLY A 52 -3.83 9.49 -7.18
C GLY A 52 -2.36 9.78 -6.94
N PHE A 53 -1.88 10.95 -7.34
CA PHE A 53 -0.49 11.34 -7.16
C PHE A 53 -0.32 12.85 -6.98
N VAL A 54 0.84 13.20 -6.41
CA VAL A 54 1.40 14.56 -6.38
C VAL A 54 2.81 14.49 -6.94
N ASP A 55 3.13 15.35 -7.89
CA ASP A 55 4.47 15.52 -8.43
C ASP A 55 5.20 16.65 -7.71
N LEU A 56 6.34 16.32 -7.14
CA LEU A 56 7.20 17.25 -6.42
C LEU A 56 8.47 17.56 -7.23
N ASN A 57 8.94 18.80 -7.13
CA ASN A 57 10.22 19.16 -7.68
C ASN A 57 11.34 18.47 -6.88
N LYS A 58 12.19 17.68 -7.56
CA LYS A 58 13.28 16.94 -6.90
C LYS A 58 14.30 17.83 -6.20
N ALA A 59 14.52 19.05 -6.71
CA ALA A 59 15.45 20.01 -6.11
C ALA A 59 14.87 20.65 -4.85
N ASN A 60 13.53 20.78 -4.78
CA ASN A 60 12.80 21.30 -3.62
C ASN A 60 11.49 20.55 -3.45
N LEU A 61 11.43 19.60 -2.55
CA LEU A 61 10.24 18.75 -2.32
C LEU A 61 9.01 19.48 -1.77
N PHE A 62 9.13 20.75 -1.42
CA PHE A 62 7.99 21.61 -1.04
C PHE A 62 7.33 22.30 -2.25
N ASP A 63 7.95 22.20 -3.43
CA ASP A 63 7.44 22.76 -4.67
C ASP A 63 6.63 21.68 -5.42
N ILE A 64 5.31 21.88 -5.44
CA ILE A 64 4.34 20.97 -6.09
C ILE A 64 4.22 21.38 -7.55
N LYS A 65 4.57 20.46 -8.46
CA LYS A 65 4.52 20.66 -9.91
C LYS A 65 3.16 20.30 -10.52
N ASN A 66 2.54 19.23 -9.99
CA ASN A 66 1.29 18.72 -10.55
C ASN A 66 0.56 17.82 -9.52
N ILE A 67 -0.76 17.72 -9.66
CA ILE A 67 -1.63 16.84 -8.85
C ILE A 67 -2.58 16.13 -9.80
N SER A 68 -2.82 14.84 -9.57
CA SER A 68 -3.77 14.06 -10.39
C SER A 68 -5.18 14.62 -10.29
N LYS A 69 -5.80 14.86 -11.45
CA LYS A 69 -7.18 15.38 -11.54
C LYS A 69 -8.25 14.29 -11.48
N ILE A 70 -7.86 13.06 -11.75
CA ILE A 70 -8.71 11.86 -11.72
C ILE A 70 -7.95 10.72 -11.04
N PRO A 71 -8.64 9.70 -10.51
CA PRO A 71 -7.99 8.50 -9.99
C PRO A 71 -7.18 7.79 -11.09
N ILE A 72 -6.09 7.14 -10.72
CA ILE A 72 -5.30 6.30 -11.62
C ILE A 72 -6.09 5.06 -12.04
N PHE A 73 -6.86 4.51 -11.10
CA PHE A 73 -7.87 3.47 -11.30
C PHE A 73 -8.92 3.56 -10.19
N ASP A 74 -10.07 2.94 -10.43
CA ASP A 74 -11.20 2.99 -9.50
C ASP A 74 -11.24 1.77 -8.58
N ILE A 75 -12.10 1.82 -7.57
CA ILE A 75 -12.48 0.70 -6.71
C ILE A 75 -13.09 -0.45 -7.54
N GLY A 76 -13.30 -1.58 -6.91
CA GLY A 76 -13.96 -2.72 -7.53
C GLY A 76 -15.48 -2.57 -7.62
N LYS A 77 -16.11 -3.48 -8.35
CA LYS A 77 -17.57 -3.58 -8.43
C LYS A 77 -18.15 -4.06 -7.09
N PRO A 78 -19.44 -3.80 -6.82
CA PRO A 78 -20.11 -4.36 -5.65
C PRO A 78 -19.88 -5.87 -5.50
N GLY A 79 -19.45 -6.30 -4.31
CA GLY A 79 -19.08 -7.67 -4.00
C GLY A 79 -17.61 -8.01 -4.23
N SER A 80 -16.79 -7.10 -4.75
CA SER A 80 -15.34 -7.31 -4.84
C SER A 80 -14.63 -6.91 -3.55
N PHE A 81 -13.44 -7.48 -3.33
CA PHE A 81 -12.64 -7.27 -2.11
C PHE A 81 -12.19 -5.82 -1.88
N ASP A 82 -12.28 -4.98 -2.90
CA ASP A 82 -11.82 -3.59 -2.89
C ASP A 82 -12.94 -2.57 -3.19
N GLU A 83 -14.20 -2.99 -3.05
CA GLU A 83 -15.37 -2.12 -3.27
C GLU A 83 -15.47 -0.94 -2.29
N ASN A 84 -14.89 -1.10 -1.08
CA ASN A 84 -14.93 -0.08 -0.02
C ASN A 84 -13.65 0.74 0.07
N GLY A 85 -12.80 0.68 -0.92
CA GLY A 85 -11.61 1.50 -1.04
C GLY A 85 -10.34 0.76 -1.42
N VAL A 86 -9.44 1.52 -1.99
CA VAL A 86 -8.10 1.10 -2.45
C VAL A 86 -7.06 1.98 -1.78
N LEU A 87 -6.11 1.36 -1.08
CA LEU A 87 -4.93 2.03 -0.53
C LEU A 87 -3.69 1.63 -1.34
N THR A 88 -3.09 2.55 -2.08
CA THR A 88 -1.81 2.31 -2.77
C THR A 88 -0.71 2.07 -1.76
N CYS A 89 -0.10 0.89 -1.80
CA CYS A 89 0.94 0.51 -0.84
C CYS A 89 2.33 0.47 -1.47
N SER A 90 2.42 0.09 -2.74
CA SER A 90 3.68 -0.02 -3.47
C SER A 90 3.46 0.21 -4.97
N VAL A 91 4.44 0.84 -5.60
CA VAL A 91 4.47 1.02 -7.06
C VAL A 91 5.83 0.57 -7.56
N THR A 92 5.86 -0.57 -8.24
CA THR A 92 7.07 -1.24 -8.69
C THR A 92 7.19 -1.14 -10.20
N LYS A 93 8.29 -0.59 -10.67
CA LYS A 93 8.57 -0.51 -12.12
C LYS A 93 9.13 -1.84 -12.61
N VAL A 94 8.52 -2.38 -13.68
CA VAL A 94 8.98 -3.56 -14.38
C VAL A 94 8.95 -3.23 -15.87
N GLU A 95 10.10 -3.07 -16.48
CA GLU A 95 10.24 -2.66 -17.89
C GLU A 95 9.46 -1.36 -18.21
N ASN A 96 8.45 -1.43 -19.08
CA ASN A 96 7.58 -0.33 -19.49
C ASN A 96 6.26 -0.28 -18.71
N TYR A 97 6.16 -1.01 -17.59
CA TYR A 97 4.95 -1.10 -16.80
C TYR A 97 5.21 -0.71 -15.36
N TYR A 98 4.14 -0.25 -14.67
CA TYR A 98 4.11 -0.05 -13.24
C TYR A 98 3.08 -0.98 -12.61
N TYR A 99 3.53 -1.75 -11.64
CA TYR A 99 2.73 -2.68 -10.84
C TYR A 99 2.32 -1.96 -9.56
N PHE A 100 1.06 -1.63 -9.45
CA PHE A 100 0.46 -1.04 -8.25
C PHE A 100 -0.05 -2.14 -7.35
N TYR A 101 0.70 -2.45 -6.31
CA TYR A 101 0.20 -3.31 -5.24
C TYR A 101 -0.52 -2.45 -4.22
N TYR A 102 -1.76 -2.80 -3.93
CA TYR A 102 -2.63 -2.03 -3.06
C TYR A 102 -3.35 -2.92 -2.04
N ALA A 103 -3.82 -2.32 -0.95
CA ALA A 103 -4.76 -2.97 -0.04
C ALA A 103 -6.19 -2.58 -0.43
N GLY A 104 -6.99 -3.59 -0.74
CA GLY A 104 -8.43 -3.45 -0.91
C GLY A 104 -9.14 -3.63 0.42
N PHE A 105 -10.21 -2.85 0.63
CA PHE A 105 -11.04 -2.90 1.82
C PHE A 105 -12.30 -3.70 1.58
N GLU A 106 -12.43 -4.83 2.28
CA GLU A 106 -13.65 -5.63 2.39
C GLU A 106 -14.25 -5.41 3.78
N LEU A 107 -15.48 -4.90 3.86
CA LEU A 107 -16.16 -4.73 5.13
C LEU A 107 -16.72 -6.05 5.63
N GLY A 108 -16.67 -6.27 6.94
CA GLY A 108 -17.18 -7.47 7.58
C GLY A 108 -18.31 -7.17 8.54
N THR A 109 -19.10 -8.19 8.87
CA THR A 109 -20.20 -8.07 9.84
C THR A 109 -19.78 -8.26 11.28
N LYS A 110 -18.92 -9.26 11.56
CA LYS A 110 -18.39 -9.55 12.90
C LYS A 110 -17.08 -8.82 13.18
N ILE A 111 -16.23 -8.73 12.19
CA ILE A 111 -15.00 -7.93 12.19
C ILE A 111 -15.21 -6.70 11.32
N ARG A 112 -14.53 -5.60 11.62
CA ARG A 112 -14.74 -4.32 10.93
C ARG A 112 -14.42 -4.38 9.44
N TYR A 113 -13.32 -5.02 9.10
CA TYR A 113 -12.81 -5.08 7.72
C TYR A 113 -11.78 -6.20 7.57
N ARG A 114 -11.55 -6.57 6.33
CA ARG A 114 -10.38 -7.33 5.88
C ARG A 114 -9.57 -6.48 4.92
N LEU A 115 -8.26 -6.68 4.92
CA LEU A 115 -7.34 -6.06 3.99
C LEU A 115 -6.72 -7.16 3.15
N LEU A 116 -7.00 -7.16 1.86
CA LEU A 116 -6.45 -8.11 0.90
C LEU A 116 -5.63 -7.37 -0.15
N SER A 117 -4.55 -7.98 -0.62
CA SER A 117 -3.66 -7.33 -1.57
C SER A 117 -4.13 -7.52 -2.99
N GLY A 118 -4.40 -6.41 -3.66
CA GLY A 118 -4.73 -6.34 -5.07
C GLY A 118 -3.56 -5.90 -5.93
N LEU A 119 -3.73 -6.04 -7.25
CA LEU A 119 -2.76 -5.61 -8.25
C LEU A 119 -3.48 -4.89 -9.40
N ALA A 120 -2.97 -3.70 -9.75
CA ALA A 120 -3.28 -3.02 -10.99
C ALA A 120 -1.98 -2.75 -11.75
N ILE A 121 -2.01 -2.91 -13.07
CA ILE A 121 -0.85 -2.70 -13.95
C ILE A 121 -1.16 -1.56 -14.88
N THR A 122 -0.28 -0.58 -14.95
CA THR A 122 -0.34 0.54 -15.89
C THR A 122 0.88 0.52 -16.82
N ASN A 123 0.79 1.23 -17.94
CA ASN A 123 1.98 1.53 -18.73
C ASN A 123 2.80 2.68 -18.09
N ASP A 124 3.85 3.11 -18.76
CA ASP A 124 4.74 4.21 -18.39
C ASP A 124 4.04 5.59 -18.30
N LYS A 125 2.87 5.74 -18.96
CA LYS A 125 2.01 6.94 -18.89
C LYS A 125 0.92 6.82 -17.80
N PHE A 126 0.98 5.79 -16.96
CA PHE A 126 -0.01 5.47 -15.93
C PHE A 126 -1.43 5.23 -16.46
N ILE A 127 -1.55 4.81 -17.73
CA ILE A 127 -2.81 4.33 -18.28
C ILE A 127 -3.01 2.88 -17.86
N LEU A 128 -4.14 2.60 -17.21
CA LEU A 128 -4.49 1.27 -16.73
C LEU A 128 -4.51 0.26 -17.89
N LYS A 129 -3.79 -0.83 -17.75
CA LYS A 129 -3.76 -1.96 -18.67
C LYS A 129 -4.51 -3.17 -18.14
N LYS A 130 -4.38 -3.43 -16.83
CA LYS A 130 -5.04 -4.53 -16.16
C LYS A 130 -5.25 -4.19 -14.69
N LYS A 131 -6.43 -4.50 -14.16
CA LYS A 131 -6.71 -4.57 -12.72
C LYS A 131 -7.28 -5.95 -12.44
N TYR A 132 -6.73 -6.64 -11.46
CA TYR A 132 -7.24 -7.95 -11.06
C TYR A 132 -8.50 -7.76 -10.22
N ASN A 133 -9.56 -8.52 -10.54
CA ASN A 133 -10.85 -8.43 -9.84
C ASN A 133 -10.87 -9.25 -8.54
N VAL A 134 -9.87 -10.09 -8.34
CA VAL A 134 -9.65 -10.87 -7.12
C VAL A 134 -8.29 -10.49 -6.53
N PRO A 135 -8.09 -10.67 -5.22
CA PRO A 135 -6.78 -10.43 -4.63
C PRO A 135 -5.70 -11.27 -5.29
N VAL A 136 -4.52 -10.70 -5.53
CA VAL A 136 -3.34 -11.49 -5.91
C VAL A 136 -2.71 -12.15 -4.68
N LEU A 137 -3.05 -11.65 -3.49
CA LEU A 137 -2.66 -12.24 -2.22
C LEU A 137 -3.93 -12.48 -1.38
N GLU A 138 -4.64 -13.56 -1.73
CA GLU A 138 -5.82 -14.03 -1.00
C GLU A 138 -5.39 -14.74 0.30
N ARG A 139 -6.32 -14.90 1.21
CA ARG A 139 -6.15 -15.71 2.42
C ARG A 139 -5.78 -17.16 2.09
N SER A 140 -5.13 -17.80 3.01
CA SER A 140 -4.82 -19.23 2.94
C SER A 140 -5.11 -19.89 4.29
N ASP A 141 -5.08 -21.21 4.34
CA ASP A 141 -5.21 -21.96 5.61
C ASP A 141 -4.08 -21.63 6.59
N GLU A 142 -2.94 -21.17 6.07
CA GLU A 142 -1.77 -20.77 6.86
C GLU A 142 -1.84 -19.31 7.33
N GLU A 143 -2.62 -18.45 6.64
CA GLU A 143 -2.76 -17.02 6.90
C GLU A 143 -4.21 -16.57 6.70
N LEU A 144 -5.03 -16.93 7.68
CA LEU A 144 -6.49 -16.92 7.58
C LEU A 144 -7.14 -15.53 7.55
N TYR A 145 -6.62 -14.56 8.32
CA TYR A 145 -7.42 -13.37 8.60
C TYR A 145 -7.34 -12.29 7.53
N PHE A 146 -6.16 -11.88 7.16
CA PHE A 146 -5.91 -10.98 6.02
C PHE A 146 -4.43 -11.00 5.62
N ARG A 147 -4.19 -10.64 4.37
CA ARG A 147 -2.87 -10.49 3.75
C ARG A 147 -2.88 -9.18 2.96
N GLY A 148 -2.45 -8.08 3.60
CA GLY A 148 -2.61 -6.73 3.07
C GLY A 148 -1.41 -5.84 3.27
N GLY A 149 -1.51 -4.57 2.86
CA GLY A 149 -0.45 -3.58 3.00
C GLY A 149 0.87 -3.96 2.30
N PRO A 150 0.83 -4.47 1.06
CA PRO A 150 2.00 -5.03 0.39
C PRO A 150 2.98 -3.93 -0.01
N PHE A 151 4.26 -4.16 0.24
CA PHE A 151 5.36 -3.41 -0.35
C PHE A 151 6.19 -4.36 -1.21
N CYS A 152 6.38 -4.04 -2.48
CA CYS A 152 7.04 -4.92 -3.43
C CYS A 152 8.16 -4.19 -4.17
N ILE A 153 9.27 -4.86 -4.39
CA ILE A 153 10.33 -4.46 -5.31
C ILE A 153 10.56 -5.55 -6.35
N PHE A 154 11.06 -5.18 -7.51
CA PHE A 154 11.50 -6.11 -8.54
C PHE A 154 13.00 -5.99 -8.72
N GLU A 155 13.71 -7.09 -8.49
CA GLU A 155 15.17 -7.11 -8.46
C GLU A 155 15.68 -8.48 -8.94
N ASN A 156 16.62 -8.47 -9.87
CA ASN A 156 17.21 -9.69 -10.47
C ASN A 156 16.16 -10.69 -11.03
N GLY A 157 15.10 -10.17 -11.66
CA GLY A 157 14.05 -11.00 -12.23
C GLY A 157 13.03 -11.57 -11.23
N ILE A 158 13.12 -11.19 -9.95
CA ILE A 158 12.26 -11.69 -8.87
C ILE A 158 11.50 -10.52 -8.22
N PHE A 159 10.21 -10.72 -8.01
CA PHE A 159 9.39 -9.87 -7.16
C PHE A 159 9.57 -10.27 -5.70
N LYS A 160 9.96 -9.32 -4.87
CA LYS A 160 10.16 -9.48 -3.44
C LYS A 160 9.11 -8.66 -2.72
N MET A 161 8.24 -9.30 -1.95
CA MET A 161 7.13 -8.65 -1.26
C MET A 161 7.26 -8.76 0.25
N TRP A 162 7.11 -7.63 0.92
CA TRP A 162 6.84 -7.52 2.36
C TRP A 162 5.39 -7.12 2.53
N TYR A 163 4.65 -7.84 3.36
CA TYR A 163 3.23 -7.60 3.55
C TYR A 163 2.83 -7.83 5.01
N VAL A 164 1.64 -7.38 5.33
CA VAL A 164 1.06 -7.51 6.65
C VAL A 164 0.14 -8.74 6.68
N ALA A 165 0.46 -9.70 7.54
CA ALA A 165 -0.36 -10.88 7.76
C ALA A 165 -1.06 -10.81 9.12
N GLY A 166 -2.39 -10.92 9.13
CA GLY A 166 -3.18 -10.97 10.34
C GLY A 166 -3.07 -12.33 11.02
N SER A 167 -2.79 -12.35 12.32
CA SER A 167 -2.67 -13.56 13.13
C SER A 167 -3.86 -13.80 14.05
N SER A 168 -4.48 -12.74 14.56
CA SER A 168 -5.64 -12.80 15.46
C SER A 168 -6.33 -11.44 15.60
N TRP A 169 -7.35 -11.38 16.46
CA TRP A 169 -8.07 -10.17 16.81
C TRP A 169 -8.12 -10.00 18.33
N ILE A 170 -7.92 -8.77 18.79
CA ILE A 170 -8.05 -8.41 20.19
C ILE A 170 -9.11 -7.31 20.38
N ASN A 171 -9.67 -7.21 21.57
CA ASN A 171 -10.63 -6.17 21.90
C ASN A 171 -9.90 -5.03 22.61
N ILE A 172 -9.79 -3.86 21.97
CA ILE A 172 -9.23 -2.65 22.55
C ILE A 172 -10.34 -1.60 22.57
N ASN A 173 -10.71 -1.10 23.75
CA ASN A 173 -11.73 -0.07 23.91
C ASN A 173 -13.06 -0.42 23.20
N LYS A 174 -13.54 -1.66 23.35
CA LYS A 174 -14.75 -2.22 22.71
C LYS A 174 -14.70 -2.30 21.19
N LYS A 175 -13.51 -2.21 20.59
CA LYS A 175 -13.30 -2.38 19.15
C LYS A 175 -12.44 -3.60 18.89
N GLN A 176 -12.85 -4.43 17.95
CA GLN A 176 -12.03 -5.54 17.48
C GLN A 176 -10.88 -4.96 16.64
N MET A 177 -9.66 -5.12 17.13
CA MET A 177 -8.43 -4.67 16.48
C MET A 177 -7.62 -5.89 16.03
N PRO A 178 -7.08 -5.88 14.80
CA PRO A 178 -6.27 -6.99 14.34
C PRO A 178 -4.89 -6.99 14.99
N ILE A 179 -4.39 -8.18 15.27
CA ILE A 179 -2.97 -8.43 15.53
C ILE A 179 -2.33 -8.85 14.21
N TYR A 180 -1.21 -8.24 13.83
CA TYR A 180 -0.55 -8.54 12.58
C TYR A 180 0.96 -8.30 12.60
N GLU A 181 1.65 -9.08 11.78
CA GLU A 181 3.10 -9.11 11.61
C GLU A 181 3.50 -8.74 10.19
N ILE A 182 4.76 -8.38 9.99
CA ILE A 182 5.33 -8.21 8.66
C ILE A 182 5.98 -9.51 8.24
N LYS A 183 5.56 -10.03 7.09
CA LYS A 183 6.10 -11.21 6.44
C LYS A 183 6.70 -10.90 5.08
N TYR A 184 7.52 -11.81 4.59
CA TYR A 184 8.23 -11.74 3.32
C TYR A 184 7.96 -12.96 2.45
N MET A 185 7.86 -12.75 1.14
CA MET A 185 7.78 -13.80 0.14
C MET A 185 8.30 -13.33 -1.22
N GLU A 186 8.52 -14.28 -2.11
CA GLU A 186 9.01 -14.05 -3.48
C GLU A 186 8.06 -14.63 -4.51
N SER A 187 8.08 -14.02 -5.71
CA SER A 187 7.33 -14.49 -6.89
C SER A 187 8.15 -14.20 -8.16
N THR A 188 8.03 -15.05 -9.14
CA THR A 188 8.67 -14.87 -10.45
C THR A 188 7.84 -14.01 -11.40
N ASP A 189 6.54 -13.90 -11.18
CA ASP A 189 5.60 -13.18 -12.06
C ASP A 189 4.89 -11.99 -11.40
N GLY A 190 5.02 -11.86 -10.07
CA GLY A 190 4.39 -10.80 -9.29
C GLY A 190 2.86 -10.96 -9.14
N VAL A 191 2.29 -12.06 -9.57
CA VAL A 191 0.85 -12.36 -9.53
C VAL A 191 0.56 -13.58 -8.66
N ASN A 192 1.34 -14.64 -8.85
CA ASN A 192 1.20 -15.89 -8.10
C ASN A 192 2.19 -15.88 -6.93
N TRP A 193 1.66 -16.04 -5.72
CA TRP A 193 2.41 -15.94 -4.48
C TRP A 193 2.24 -17.19 -3.62
N PRO A 194 3.23 -17.55 -2.79
CA PRO A 194 3.12 -18.66 -1.85
C PRO A 194 1.95 -18.48 -0.87
N ASN A 195 1.44 -19.60 -0.35
CA ASN A 195 0.36 -19.61 0.63
C ASN A 195 0.76 -19.01 1.99
N LYS A 196 2.07 -18.95 2.27
CA LYS A 196 2.62 -18.42 3.52
C LYS A 196 3.96 -17.73 3.27
N GLY A 197 4.16 -16.59 3.92
CA GLY A 197 5.44 -15.90 3.95
C GLY A 197 6.27 -16.23 5.18
N VAL A 198 7.55 -15.82 5.13
CA VAL A 198 8.47 -15.89 6.26
C VAL A 198 8.26 -14.66 7.15
N THR A 199 8.07 -14.84 8.45
CA THR A 199 7.94 -13.72 9.40
C THR A 199 9.28 -12.97 9.50
N CYS A 200 9.25 -11.66 9.22
CA CYS A 200 10.42 -10.79 9.31
C CYS A 200 10.59 -10.21 10.71
N ILE A 201 9.48 -9.84 11.34
CA ILE A 201 9.46 -9.19 12.64
C ILE A 201 8.29 -9.78 13.42
N GLN A 202 8.58 -10.33 14.60
CA GLN A 202 7.59 -10.85 15.54
C GLN A 202 7.23 -9.78 16.58
N ILE A 203 5.99 -9.85 17.08
CA ILE A 203 5.56 -9.03 18.20
C ILE A 203 6.14 -9.66 19.47
N GLU A 204 7.06 -8.95 20.12
CA GLU A 204 7.72 -9.40 21.34
C GLU A 204 7.20 -8.66 22.58
N ASN A 205 6.67 -7.45 22.39
CA ASN A 205 6.19 -6.61 23.48
C ASN A 205 4.67 -6.74 23.65
N SER A 206 4.20 -7.00 24.85
CA SER A 206 2.77 -7.16 25.16
C SER A 206 1.91 -5.93 24.89
N ASN A 207 2.51 -4.76 24.76
CA ASN A 207 1.81 -3.52 24.41
C ASN A 207 1.69 -3.32 22.88
N GLU A 208 2.42 -4.09 22.09
CA GLU A 208 2.39 -4.01 20.62
C GLU A 208 1.32 -4.95 20.07
N HIS A 209 0.55 -4.48 19.10
CA HIS A 209 -0.48 -5.31 18.48
C HIS A 209 -0.45 -5.28 16.94
N GLY A 210 0.52 -4.58 16.33
CA GLY A 210 0.65 -4.63 14.88
C GLY A 210 1.86 -3.90 14.33
N PHE A 211 2.51 -4.51 13.35
CA PHE A 211 3.57 -3.91 12.55
C PHE A 211 3.05 -3.70 11.13
N GLY A 212 2.93 -2.46 10.71
CA GLY A 212 2.30 -2.15 9.43
C GLY A 212 3.15 -1.28 8.53
N ARG A 213 2.72 -1.24 7.28
CA ARG A 213 3.27 -0.37 6.27
C ARG A 213 4.79 -0.52 6.08
N PRO A 214 5.26 -1.71 5.72
CA PRO A 214 6.65 -1.87 5.35
C PRO A 214 6.98 -0.97 4.16
N PHE A 215 8.11 -0.29 4.23
CA PHE A 215 8.71 0.44 3.14
C PHE A 215 10.21 0.09 3.12
N VAL A 216 10.65 -0.58 2.06
CA VAL A 216 12.00 -1.13 1.99
C VAL A 216 12.83 -0.36 0.98
N VAL A 217 13.99 0.07 1.41
CA VAL A 217 15.01 0.67 0.57
C VAL A 217 16.16 -0.30 0.44
N SER A 218 16.47 -0.66 -0.79
CA SER A 218 17.64 -1.48 -1.12
C SER A 218 18.84 -0.59 -1.39
N ASN A 219 20.01 -1.02 -0.93
CA ASN A 219 21.29 -0.60 -1.45
C ASN A 219 22.09 -1.88 -1.78
N ASP A 220 23.22 -1.75 -2.50
CA ASP A 220 23.99 -2.88 -3.05
C ASP A 220 24.37 -3.98 -2.05
N LYS A 221 24.23 -3.74 -0.76
CA LYS A 221 24.65 -4.67 0.31
C LYS A 221 23.53 -5.05 1.29
N ASN A 222 22.53 -4.20 1.48
CA ASN A 222 21.54 -4.37 2.56
C ASN A 222 20.16 -3.83 2.19
N TYR A 223 19.14 -4.40 2.81
CA TYR A 223 17.79 -3.86 2.83
C TYR A 223 17.57 -3.10 4.14
N LYS A 224 17.01 -1.91 4.05
CA LYS A 224 16.54 -1.14 5.21
C LYS A 224 15.04 -1.00 5.15
N MET A 225 14.34 -1.53 6.16
CA MET A 225 12.90 -1.46 6.26
C MET A 225 12.50 -0.34 7.23
N TYR A 226 11.57 0.48 6.81
CA TYR A 226 10.82 1.42 7.65
C TYR A 226 9.41 0.86 7.83
N TYR A 227 8.87 0.90 9.04
CA TYR A 227 7.54 0.39 9.34
C TYR A 227 6.93 1.13 10.51
N SER A 228 5.62 1.02 10.68
CA SER A 228 4.89 1.60 11.81
C SER A 228 4.55 0.51 12.83
N ILE A 229 4.55 0.91 14.10
CA ILE A 229 4.16 0.06 15.23
C ILE A 229 2.86 0.59 15.80
N ARG A 230 1.91 -0.30 16.08
CA ARG A 230 0.70 -0.02 16.86
C ARG A 230 0.88 -0.50 18.29
N ILE A 231 0.58 0.40 19.22
CA ILE A 231 0.70 0.23 20.66
C ILE A 231 -0.68 0.45 21.26
#